data_311a8a014fc3367069e9a039e941770b
#
_entry.id   311a8a014fc3367069e9a039e941770b
#
_cell.length_a   1.000
_cell.length_b   1.000
_cell.length_c   1.000
_cell.angle_alpha   90.00
_cell.angle_beta   90.00
_cell.angle_gamma   90.00
#
_symmetry.space_group_name_H-M   'P 1'
#
loop_
_entity.id
_entity.type
_entity.pdbx_description
1 polymer ?
#
loop_
_entity_poly.entity_id
_entity_poly.type
_entity_poly.pdbx_seq_one_letter_code
_entity_poly.pdbx_strand_id
1 'polypeptide(L)'
;RGKGILMGGVAGVVPCEVTIIGSGFDAVAAAQTAVGLGATVRMFDNDCYSLRRAGLNLGPGVITSALHPKVLASALRSADVVVACGNTQISAEIVQEMKRGVIIFDLAAQYSTGAAFPSLPQCDLALASPSDNSLDSGHRVCYVNAGNAVPRTAAMAMSNTFMTMLSELLSCDGAINALKLNPGLRKG
;
A
#
# COMPACT_ATOMS: atom_id res chain seq x y z
N ARG A 1 0.57 -9.58 -15.50
CA ARG A 1 0.35 -11.03 -15.26
C ARG A 1 0.47 -11.29 -13.76
N GLY A 2 -0.48 -11.98 -13.17
CA GLY A 2 -0.49 -12.35 -11.75
C GLY A 2 -0.21 -13.85 -11.58
N LYS A 3 -0.26 -14.33 -10.33
CA LYS A 3 -0.08 -15.75 -9.99
C LYS A 3 -1.17 -16.68 -10.56
N GLY A 4 -2.15 -16.16 -11.29
CA GLY A 4 -3.31 -16.94 -11.75
C GLY A 4 -4.25 -17.36 -10.61
N ILE A 5 -4.22 -16.66 -9.47
CA ILE A 5 -5.03 -16.95 -8.28
C ILE A 5 -6.20 -15.96 -8.23
N LEU A 6 -7.40 -16.46 -7.98
CA LEU A 6 -8.57 -15.62 -7.73
C LEU A 6 -8.51 -15.06 -6.31
N MET A 7 -8.71 -13.75 -6.15
CA MET A 7 -8.60 -13.07 -4.86
C MET A 7 -9.51 -13.67 -3.79
N GLY A 8 -10.78 -13.92 -4.12
CA GLY A 8 -11.77 -14.47 -3.19
C GLY A 8 -11.79 -15.97 -3.05
N GLY A 9 -10.91 -16.70 -3.78
CA GLY A 9 -10.97 -18.17 -3.82
C GLY A 9 -12.26 -18.69 -4.48
N VAL A 10 -12.45 -19.99 -4.41
CA VAL A 10 -13.68 -20.68 -4.81
C VAL A 10 -13.88 -21.90 -3.89
N ALA A 11 -15.03 -22.57 -3.97
CA ALA A 11 -15.28 -23.77 -3.17
C ALA A 11 -14.13 -24.79 -3.32
N GLY A 12 -13.48 -25.12 -2.21
CA GLY A 12 -12.31 -25.99 -2.16
C GLY A 12 -10.94 -25.32 -2.38
N VAL A 13 -10.91 -24.01 -2.68
CA VAL A 13 -9.66 -23.21 -2.82
C VAL A 13 -9.73 -21.98 -1.92
N VAL A 14 -8.75 -21.86 -1.04
CA VAL A 14 -8.69 -20.74 -0.09
C VAL A 14 -8.51 -19.39 -0.79
N PRO A 15 -9.04 -18.29 -0.21
CA PRO A 15 -8.80 -16.95 -0.70
C PRO A 15 -7.32 -16.56 -0.68
N CYS A 16 -6.97 -15.59 -1.52
CA CYS A 16 -5.66 -14.94 -1.55
C CYS A 16 -5.37 -14.27 -0.20
N GLU A 17 -4.15 -14.46 0.33
CA GLU A 17 -3.70 -13.78 1.54
C GLU A 17 -3.00 -12.45 1.20
N VAL A 18 -3.57 -11.36 1.68
CA VAL A 18 -3.05 -10.00 1.51
C VAL A 18 -2.51 -9.49 2.84
N THR A 19 -1.24 -9.14 2.87
CA THR A 19 -0.59 -8.52 4.04
C THR A 19 -0.36 -7.04 3.77
N ILE A 20 -0.86 -6.17 4.64
CA ILE A 20 -0.74 -4.72 4.55
C ILE A 20 0.12 -4.22 5.71
N ILE A 21 1.13 -3.43 5.41
CA ILE A 21 2.05 -2.81 6.40
C ILE A 21 1.76 -1.32 6.42
N GLY A 22 1.20 -0.85 7.53
CA GLY A 22 0.66 0.49 7.72
C GLY A 22 -0.86 0.47 7.91
N SER A 23 -1.41 1.54 8.47
CA SER A 23 -2.85 1.73 8.73
C SER A 23 -3.35 3.13 8.35
N GLY A 24 -2.59 3.84 7.49
CA GLY A 24 -2.96 5.11 6.89
C GLY A 24 -4.10 4.99 5.87
N PHE A 25 -4.43 6.09 5.22
CA PHE A 25 -5.50 6.13 4.21
C PHE A 25 -5.25 5.16 3.05
N ASP A 26 -4.03 5.08 2.57
CA ASP A 26 -3.62 4.19 1.48
C ASP A 26 -3.82 2.73 1.87
N ALA A 27 -3.41 2.38 3.09
CA ALA A 27 -3.57 1.04 3.65
C ALA A 27 -5.05 0.65 3.80
N VAL A 28 -5.89 1.58 4.28
CA VAL A 28 -7.34 1.37 4.41
C VAL A 28 -8.00 1.19 3.04
N ALA A 29 -7.64 2.00 2.05
CA ALA A 29 -8.16 1.88 0.69
C ALA A 29 -7.76 0.55 0.04
N ALA A 30 -6.50 0.13 0.20
CA ALA A 30 -6.02 -1.16 -0.27
C ALA A 30 -6.76 -2.33 0.42
N ALA A 31 -6.97 -2.24 1.74
CA ALA A 31 -7.70 -3.24 2.50
C ALA A 31 -9.16 -3.36 2.06
N GLN A 32 -9.86 -2.22 1.89
CA GLN A 32 -11.25 -2.20 1.41
C GLN A 32 -11.37 -2.89 0.05
N THR A 33 -10.46 -2.59 -0.86
CA THR A 33 -10.44 -3.21 -2.18
C THR A 33 -10.20 -4.72 -2.09
N ALA A 34 -9.22 -5.15 -1.30
CA ALA A 34 -8.89 -6.56 -1.15
C ALA A 34 -10.04 -7.35 -0.49
N VAL A 35 -10.66 -6.81 0.56
CA VAL A 35 -11.85 -7.40 1.21
C VAL A 35 -13.02 -7.45 0.23
N GLY A 36 -13.26 -6.38 -0.52
CA GLY A 36 -14.32 -6.33 -1.55
C GLY A 36 -14.14 -7.38 -2.66
N LEU A 37 -12.91 -7.81 -2.92
CA LEU A 37 -12.58 -8.91 -3.84
C LEU A 37 -12.58 -10.28 -3.14
N GLY A 38 -12.88 -10.35 -1.85
CA GLY A 38 -13.00 -11.59 -1.08
C GLY A 38 -11.68 -12.15 -0.54
N ALA A 39 -10.59 -11.38 -0.56
CA ALA A 39 -9.30 -11.81 -0.02
C ALA A 39 -9.30 -11.84 1.52
N THR A 40 -8.41 -12.65 2.09
CA THR A 40 -8.09 -12.61 3.53
C THR A 40 -7.05 -11.52 3.77
N VAL A 41 -7.40 -10.51 4.57
CA VAL A 41 -6.54 -9.34 4.79
C VAL A 41 -6.00 -9.30 6.21
N ARG A 42 -4.68 -9.11 6.33
CA ARG A 42 -3.98 -8.85 7.60
C ARG A 42 -3.29 -7.49 7.51
N MET A 43 -3.54 -6.64 8.50
CA MET A 43 -3.00 -5.28 8.58
C MET A 43 -2.11 -5.14 9.80
N PHE A 44 -0.92 -4.55 9.63
CA PHE A 44 0.09 -4.37 10.66
C PHE A 44 0.50 -2.91 10.78
N ASP A 45 0.53 -2.39 12.02
CA ASP A 45 1.07 -1.06 12.31
C ASP A 45 1.60 -1.01 13.76
N ASN A 46 2.49 -0.05 14.04
CA ASN A 46 2.92 0.26 15.40
C ASN A 46 1.93 1.16 16.13
N ASP A 47 1.12 1.95 15.40
CA ASP A 47 0.11 2.82 15.97
C ASP A 47 -1.22 2.09 16.17
N CYS A 48 -1.47 1.68 17.42
CA CYS A 48 -2.72 1.01 17.80
C CYS A 48 -3.96 1.88 17.61
N TYR A 49 -3.85 3.22 17.68
CA TYR A 49 -4.98 4.11 17.43
C TYR A 49 -5.38 4.11 15.96
N SER A 50 -4.39 4.18 15.07
CA SER A 50 -4.63 4.08 13.63
C SER A 50 -5.18 2.71 13.25
N LEU A 51 -4.66 1.61 13.82
CA LEU A 51 -5.21 0.26 13.63
C LEU A 51 -6.67 0.16 14.09
N ARG A 52 -7.00 0.72 15.27
CA ARG A 52 -8.37 0.73 15.77
C ARG A 52 -9.30 1.50 14.83
N ARG A 53 -8.88 2.67 14.36
CA ARG A 53 -9.65 3.48 13.40
C ARG A 53 -9.85 2.75 12.08
N ALA A 54 -8.79 2.12 11.55
CA ALA A 54 -8.86 1.28 10.36
C ALA A 54 -9.83 0.11 10.55
N GLY A 55 -9.75 -0.61 11.69
CA GLY A 55 -10.65 -1.72 12.02
C GLY A 55 -12.13 -1.30 12.09
N LEU A 56 -12.43 -0.12 12.63
CA LEU A 56 -13.79 0.43 12.65
C LEU A 56 -14.33 0.70 11.24
N ASN A 57 -13.48 1.18 10.34
CA ASN A 57 -13.85 1.50 8.95
C ASN A 57 -13.99 0.25 8.08
N LEU A 58 -13.18 -0.78 8.34
CA LEU A 58 -13.09 -2.00 7.51
C LEU A 58 -13.99 -3.13 8.00
N GLY A 59 -14.46 -3.04 9.24
CA GLY A 59 -15.28 -4.09 9.86
C GLY A 59 -14.50 -5.39 10.09
N PRO A 60 -15.23 -6.52 10.31
CA PRO A 60 -14.62 -7.80 10.69
C PRO A 60 -13.83 -8.52 9.60
N GLY A 61 -13.82 -7.99 8.38
CA GLY A 61 -13.10 -8.60 7.23
C GLY A 61 -11.59 -8.43 7.26
N VAL A 62 -11.03 -7.67 8.22
CA VAL A 62 -9.60 -7.39 8.33
C VAL A 62 -9.07 -7.78 9.70
N ILE A 63 -8.01 -8.58 9.71
CA ILE A 63 -7.30 -8.96 10.93
C ILE A 63 -6.22 -7.90 11.19
N THR A 64 -6.36 -7.14 12.27
CA THR A 64 -5.37 -6.12 12.65
C THR A 64 -4.42 -6.68 13.71
N SER A 65 -3.14 -6.34 13.63
CA SER A 65 -2.11 -6.74 14.60
C SER A 65 -1.07 -5.64 14.79
N ALA A 66 -0.54 -5.53 15.99
CA ALA A 66 0.66 -4.73 16.22
C ALA A 66 1.84 -5.32 15.41
N LEU A 67 2.75 -4.44 15.01
CA LEU A 67 3.89 -4.78 14.15
C LEU A 67 4.97 -5.49 14.98
N HIS A 68 4.72 -6.76 15.33
CA HIS A 68 5.70 -7.61 16.01
C HIS A 68 6.52 -8.39 14.97
N PRO A 69 7.88 -8.35 15.02
CA PRO A 69 8.73 -8.93 13.97
C PRO A 69 8.41 -10.39 13.62
N LYS A 70 8.21 -11.25 14.62
CA LYS A 70 7.89 -12.67 14.40
C LYS A 70 6.51 -12.88 13.74
N VAL A 71 5.51 -12.09 14.14
CA VAL A 71 4.14 -12.19 13.62
C VAL A 71 4.09 -11.66 12.19
N LEU A 72 4.76 -10.53 11.93
CA LEU A 72 4.88 -9.98 10.58
C LEU A 72 5.62 -10.95 9.65
N ALA A 73 6.76 -11.51 10.07
CA ALA A 73 7.49 -12.49 9.27
C ALA A 73 6.63 -13.71 8.92
N SER A 74 5.84 -14.22 9.88
CA SER A 74 4.90 -15.32 9.62
C SER A 74 3.83 -14.94 8.59
N ALA A 75 3.26 -13.73 8.69
CA ALA A 75 2.27 -13.24 7.73
C ALA A 75 2.87 -13.05 6.33
N LEU A 76 4.09 -12.52 6.24
CA LEU A 76 4.78 -12.32 4.96
C LEU A 76 5.13 -13.63 4.26
N ARG A 77 5.47 -14.70 5.02
CA ARG A 77 5.72 -16.03 4.45
C ARG A 77 4.48 -16.61 3.77
N SER A 78 3.29 -16.35 4.31
CA SER A 78 2.03 -16.87 3.78
C SER A 78 1.39 -15.95 2.74
N ALA A 79 1.84 -14.71 2.63
CA ALA A 79 1.25 -13.69 1.76
C ALA A 79 1.36 -14.03 0.27
N ASP A 80 0.30 -13.78 -0.46
CA ASP A 80 0.27 -13.80 -1.93
C ASP A 80 0.45 -12.38 -2.50
N VAL A 81 -0.05 -11.38 -1.77
CA VAL A 81 0.13 -9.96 -2.08
C VAL A 81 0.57 -9.22 -0.82
N VAL A 82 1.51 -8.30 -0.97
CA VAL A 82 1.96 -7.41 0.11
C VAL A 82 1.81 -5.96 -0.35
N VAL A 83 1.24 -5.13 0.52
CA VAL A 83 1.13 -3.67 0.30
C VAL A 83 1.83 -2.96 1.44
N ALA A 84 2.92 -2.26 1.15
CA ALA A 84 3.66 -1.47 2.13
C ALA A 84 3.27 0.01 2.00
N CYS A 85 2.64 0.53 3.05
CA CYS A 85 2.18 1.93 3.15
C CYS A 85 2.88 2.69 4.28
N GLY A 86 3.75 2.04 5.04
CA GLY A 86 4.45 2.61 6.19
C GLY A 86 5.96 2.57 6.06
N ASN A 87 6.64 3.21 7.02
CA ASN A 87 8.10 3.37 7.03
C ASN A 87 8.86 2.12 7.52
N THR A 88 8.25 0.95 7.50
CA THR A 88 8.87 -0.28 7.99
C THR A 88 9.70 -0.92 6.90
N GLN A 89 11.01 -1.00 7.11
CA GLN A 89 11.90 -1.74 6.21
C GLN A 89 11.91 -3.23 6.54
N ILE A 90 11.82 -4.05 5.53
CA ILE A 90 11.82 -5.51 5.61
C ILE A 90 13.21 -6.02 5.24
N SER A 91 13.79 -6.84 6.12
CA SER A 91 15.13 -7.39 5.91
C SER A 91 15.17 -8.41 4.78
N ALA A 92 16.35 -8.57 4.17
CA ALA A 92 16.54 -9.48 3.05
C ALA A 92 16.25 -10.95 3.42
N GLU A 93 16.50 -11.33 4.68
CA GLU A 93 16.24 -12.68 5.19
C GLU A 93 14.73 -13.00 5.12
N ILE A 94 13.89 -12.06 5.60
CA ILE A 94 12.43 -12.21 5.56
C ILE A 94 11.94 -12.29 4.10
N VAL A 95 12.51 -11.46 3.21
CA VAL A 95 12.18 -11.48 1.79
C VAL A 95 12.48 -12.84 1.15
N GLN A 96 13.61 -13.47 1.52
CA GLN A 96 13.96 -14.80 1.00
C GLN A 96 12.98 -15.90 1.43
N GLU A 97 12.35 -15.73 2.59
CA GLU A 97 11.37 -16.69 3.13
C GLU A 97 9.95 -16.50 2.56
N MET A 98 9.68 -15.39 1.87
CA MET A 98 8.38 -15.15 1.24
C MET A 98 8.13 -16.12 0.07
N LYS A 99 6.85 -16.34 -0.25
CA LYS A 99 6.47 -17.19 -1.40
C LYS A 99 7.13 -16.71 -2.70
N ARG A 100 7.48 -17.64 -3.57
CA ARG A 100 7.85 -17.31 -4.95
C ARG A 100 6.66 -16.71 -5.68
N GLY A 101 6.91 -15.68 -6.49
CA GLY A 101 5.87 -14.96 -7.23
C GLY A 101 4.91 -14.15 -6.36
N VAL A 102 5.28 -13.81 -5.10
CA VAL A 102 4.55 -12.83 -4.31
C VAL A 102 4.58 -11.47 -5.03
N ILE A 103 3.43 -10.80 -5.05
CA ILE A 103 3.29 -9.48 -5.65
C ILE A 103 3.42 -8.45 -4.52
N ILE A 104 4.35 -7.51 -4.65
CA ILE A 104 4.62 -6.50 -3.64
C ILE A 104 4.33 -5.12 -4.26
N PHE A 105 3.53 -4.33 -3.58
CA PHE A 105 3.32 -2.91 -3.87
C PHE A 105 3.96 -2.09 -2.75
N ASP A 106 5.00 -1.33 -3.08
CA ASP A 106 5.64 -0.41 -2.14
C ASP A 106 5.17 1.02 -2.41
N LEU A 107 4.13 1.43 -1.69
CA LEU A 107 3.60 2.78 -1.75
C LEU A 107 4.43 3.76 -0.92
N ALA A 108 5.23 3.26 0.03
CA ALA A 108 6.11 4.06 0.86
C ALA A 108 7.36 4.55 0.12
N ALA A 109 7.80 3.86 -0.93
CA ALA A 109 8.97 4.23 -1.72
C ALA A 109 8.87 5.62 -2.38
N GLN A 110 7.66 6.16 -2.54
CA GLN A 110 7.43 7.51 -3.09
C GLN A 110 7.67 8.63 -2.07
N TYR A 111 7.65 8.30 -0.78
CA TYR A 111 7.88 9.26 0.30
C TYR A 111 9.36 9.21 0.71
N SER A 112 9.88 10.28 1.25
CA SER A 112 11.29 10.47 1.64
C SER A 112 11.87 9.46 2.66
N THR A 113 11.10 8.48 3.05
CA THR A 113 11.43 7.47 4.08
C THR A 113 12.16 6.25 3.56
N GLY A 114 12.33 6.13 2.24
CA GLY A 114 13.00 5.00 1.61
C GLY A 114 12.08 3.80 1.34
N ALA A 115 12.57 2.88 0.51
CA ALA A 115 11.83 1.69 0.12
C ALA A 115 11.60 0.72 1.30
N ALA A 116 10.42 0.14 1.40
CA ALA A 116 10.12 -0.89 2.38
C ALA A 116 10.86 -2.21 2.07
N PHE A 117 11.15 -2.47 0.81
CA PHE A 117 11.86 -3.66 0.33
C PHE A 117 13.15 -3.31 -0.41
N PRO A 118 14.20 -2.81 0.27
CA PRO A 118 15.42 -2.32 -0.39
C PRO A 118 16.22 -3.43 -1.08
N SER A 119 16.01 -4.68 -0.72
CA SER A 119 16.71 -5.85 -1.32
C SER A 119 16.08 -6.33 -2.63
N LEU A 120 14.91 -5.81 -3.02
CA LEU A 120 14.22 -6.20 -4.25
C LEU A 120 14.41 -5.18 -5.37
N PRO A 121 14.45 -5.63 -6.63
CA PRO A 121 14.38 -4.72 -7.76
C PRO A 121 13.03 -4.01 -7.77
N GLN A 122 13.06 -2.69 -7.89
CA GLN A 122 11.87 -1.87 -8.00
C GLN A 122 11.47 -1.71 -9.46
N CYS A 123 10.20 -1.92 -9.75
CA CYS A 123 9.63 -1.76 -11.08
C CYS A 123 8.49 -0.73 -11.03
N ASP A 124 8.54 0.26 -11.91
CA ASP A 124 7.41 1.19 -12.05
C ASP A 124 6.21 0.45 -12.64
N LEU A 125 5.09 0.47 -11.93
CA LEU A 125 3.89 -0.26 -12.34
C LEU A 125 3.37 0.17 -13.72
N ALA A 126 3.52 1.45 -14.07
CA ALA A 126 3.08 1.97 -15.37
C ALA A 126 3.98 1.52 -16.53
N LEU A 127 5.26 1.22 -16.24
CA LEU A 127 6.24 0.79 -17.23
C LEU A 127 6.35 -0.74 -17.32
N ALA A 128 5.70 -1.46 -16.39
CA ALA A 128 5.71 -2.91 -16.38
C ALA A 128 5.07 -3.48 -17.64
N SER A 129 5.89 -4.04 -18.53
CA SER A 129 5.41 -4.66 -19.75
C SER A 129 4.78 -6.03 -19.48
N PRO A 130 3.66 -6.39 -20.15
CA PRO A 130 3.13 -7.75 -20.10
C PRO A 130 4.10 -8.83 -20.60
N SER A 131 5.13 -8.42 -21.34
CA SER A 131 6.18 -9.30 -21.87
C SER A 131 7.39 -9.47 -20.95
N ASP A 132 7.40 -8.80 -19.78
CA ASP A 132 8.49 -8.95 -18.82
C ASP A 132 8.45 -10.35 -18.20
N ASN A 133 9.30 -11.24 -18.68
CA ASN A 133 9.41 -12.64 -18.24
C ASN A 133 9.90 -12.77 -16.79
N SER A 134 10.25 -11.69 -16.13
CA SER A 134 10.64 -11.67 -14.71
C SER A 134 9.54 -12.23 -13.78
N LEU A 135 8.27 -12.07 -14.16
CA LEU A 135 7.13 -12.59 -13.40
C LEU A 135 6.90 -14.09 -13.63
N ASP A 136 7.22 -14.61 -14.82
CA ASP A 136 7.03 -16.03 -15.15
C ASP A 136 8.09 -16.92 -14.48
N SER A 137 9.24 -16.37 -14.08
CA SER A 137 10.32 -17.10 -13.42
C SER A 137 10.17 -17.27 -11.91
N GLY A 138 9.01 -16.88 -11.34
CA GLY A 138 8.75 -16.98 -9.90
C GLY A 138 9.57 -15.99 -9.07
N HIS A 139 10.11 -14.94 -9.70
CA HIS A 139 10.80 -13.87 -9.01
C HIS A 139 9.84 -13.01 -8.19
N ARG A 140 10.35 -12.48 -7.10
CA ARG A 140 9.67 -11.47 -6.28
C ARG A 140 9.90 -10.11 -6.90
N VAL A 141 8.83 -9.41 -7.27
CA VAL A 141 8.91 -8.08 -7.88
C VAL A 141 8.22 -7.08 -6.97
N CYS A 142 8.90 -5.96 -6.74
CA CYS A 142 8.37 -4.85 -5.97
C CYS A 142 7.92 -3.74 -6.94
N TYR A 143 6.61 -3.51 -6.99
CA TYR A 143 6.02 -2.43 -7.78
C TYR A 143 5.96 -1.14 -6.98
N VAL A 144 6.41 -0.07 -7.61
CA VAL A 144 6.38 1.30 -7.08
C VAL A 144 5.50 2.19 -7.98
N ASN A 145 5.23 3.41 -7.54
CA ASN A 145 4.50 4.42 -8.33
C ASN A 145 3.12 3.95 -8.83
N ALA A 146 2.35 3.30 -7.97
CA ALA A 146 1.03 2.76 -8.33
C ALA A 146 0.08 3.81 -8.96
N GLY A 147 0.18 5.09 -8.57
CA GLY A 147 -0.58 6.19 -9.15
C GLY A 147 -0.32 6.40 -10.64
N ASN A 148 0.87 6.05 -11.12
CA ASN A 148 1.24 6.18 -12.54
C ASN A 148 0.47 5.20 -13.44
N ALA A 149 -0.05 4.12 -12.87
CA ALA A 149 -0.90 3.16 -13.61
C ALA A 149 -2.31 3.71 -13.92
N VAL A 150 -2.75 4.73 -13.18
CA VAL A 150 -4.08 5.39 -13.33
C VAL A 150 -3.95 6.91 -13.37
N PRO A 151 -3.16 7.48 -14.30
CA PRO A 151 -2.71 8.88 -14.25
C PRO A 151 -3.88 9.87 -14.32
N ARG A 152 -4.92 9.57 -15.07
CA ARG A 152 -6.10 10.42 -15.17
C ARG A 152 -6.84 10.53 -13.83
N THR A 153 -7.04 9.41 -13.15
CA THR A 153 -7.71 9.39 -11.83
C THR A 153 -6.85 10.09 -10.78
N ALA A 154 -5.54 9.83 -10.77
CA ALA A 154 -4.61 10.47 -9.86
C ALA A 154 -4.59 12.00 -10.05
N ALA A 155 -4.48 12.47 -11.29
CA ALA A 155 -4.50 13.91 -11.60
C ALA A 155 -5.81 14.58 -11.22
N MET A 156 -6.96 13.94 -11.47
CA MET A 156 -8.26 14.47 -11.07
C MET A 156 -8.41 14.53 -9.54
N ALA A 157 -7.97 13.51 -8.82
CA ALA A 157 -8.01 13.49 -7.36
C ALA A 157 -7.15 14.60 -6.76
N MET A 158 -5.93 14.78 -7.26
CA MET A 158 -5.03 15.86 -6.85
C MET A 158 -5.62 17.24 -7.15
N SER A 159 -6.16 17.43 -8.36
CA SER A 159 -6.80 18.68 -8.76
C SER A 159 -8.00 19.02 -7.86
N ASN A 160 -8.88 18.07 -7.60
CA ASN A 160 -10.03 18.28 -6.74
C ASN A 160 -9.62 18.63 -5.30
N THR A 161 -8.59 17.96 -4.76
CA THR A 161 -8.06 18.27 -3.45
C THR A 161 -7.44 19.67 -3.42
N PHE A 162 -6.65 20.03 -4.44
CA PHE A 162 -6.03 21.34 -4.54
C PHE A 162 -7.07 22.48 -4.66
N MET A 163 -8.15 22.27 -5.41
CA MET A 163 -9.21 23.26 -5.58
C MET A 163 -9.89 23.64 -4.27
N THR A 164 -9.97 22.74 -3.29
CA THR A 164 -10.54 23.07 -1.98
C THR A 164 -9.67 24.07 -1.18
N MET A 165 -8.37 24.09 -1.46
CA MET A 165 -7.40 24.95 -0.77
C MET A 165 -7.11 26.24 -1.57
N LEU A 166 -7.51 26.30 -2.84
CA LEU A 166 -7.13 27.36 -3.77
C LEU A 166 -7.65 28.72 -3.33
N SER A 167 -8.89 28.79 -2.86
CA SER A 167 -9.50 30.07 -2.40
C SER A 167 -8.74 30.67 -1.22
N GLU A 168 -8.28 29.84 -0.28
CA GLU A 168 -7.49 30.27 0.86
C GLU A 168 -6.09 30.73 0.45
N LEU A 169 -5.45 30.02 -0.49
CA LEU A 169 -4.16 30.37 -1.04
C LEU A 169 -4.19 31.72 -1.76
N LEU A 170 -5.26 31.99 -2.52
CA LEU A 170 -5.43 33.27 -3.24
C LEU A 170 -5.76 34.45 -2.33
N SER A 171 -6.48 34.22 -1.23
CA SER A 171 -6.87 35.28 -0.29
C SER A 171 -5.72 35.78 0.62
N CYS A 172 -4.61 35.04 0.71
CA CYS A 172 -3.52 35.28 1.64
C CYS A 172 -2.26 35.95 1.03
N ASP A 173 -2.36 36.58 -0.12
CA ASP A 173 -1.21 37.20 -0.81
C ASP A 173 0.02 36.30 -0.96
N GLY A 174 -0.20 35.05 -1.23
CA GLY A 174 0.83 34.05 -1.56
C GLY A 174 0.89 32.85 -0.63
N ALA A 175 1.47 31.77 -1.15
CA ALA A 175 1.51 30.45 -0.50
C ALA A 175 2.21 30.47 0.88
N ILE A 176 3.25 31.28 1.06
CA ILE A 176 3.99 31.38 2.32
C ILE A 176 3.09 31.96 3.43
N ASN A 177 2.30 32.99 3.12
CA ASN A 177 1.38 33.62 4.08
C ASN A 177 0.21 32.65 4.38
N ALA A 178 -0.34 31.96 3.39
CA ALA A 178 -1.37 30.97 3.58
C ALA A 178 -0.93 29.84 4.51
N LEU A 179 0.28 29.31 4.34
CA LEU A 179 0.87 28.28 5.22
C LEU A 179 1.10 28.77 6.66
N LYS A 180 1.40 30.07 6.86
CA LYS A 180 1.56 30.64 8.20
C LYS A 180 0.22 30.86 8.92
N LEU A 181 -0.80 31.29 8.19
CA LEU A 181 -2.09 31.68 8.75
C LEU A 181 -3.06 30.50 8.91
N ASN A 182 -2.93 29.47 8.07
CA ASN A 182 -3.83 28.32 8.10
C ASN A 182 -3.10 27.03 8.55
N PRO A 183 -3.37 26.55 9.81
CA PRO A 183 -2.77 25.32 10.31
C PRO A 183 -3.16 24.07 9.52
N GLY A 184 -4.31 24.08 8.84
CA GLY A 184 -4.77 23.00 7.96
C GLY A 184 -3.86 22.81 6.75
N LEU A 185 -3.52 23.91 6.07
CA LEU A 185 -2.60 23.91 4.92
C LEU A 185 -1.16 23.51 5.30
N ARG A 186 -0.77 23.72 6.55
CA ARG A 186 0.59 23.38 7.04
C ARG A 186 0.74 21.89 7.39
N LYS A 187 -0.36 21.17 7.59
CA LYS A 187 -0.36 19.75 7.97
C LYS A 187 -0.63 18.80 6.80
N GLY A 188 -1.14 19.31 5.68
CA GLY A 188 -1.27 18.60 4.42
C GLY A 188 0.00 18.72 3.61
#